data_135aca65018debb3464ec4265368b69d
#
_entry.id   135aca65018debb3464ec4265368b69d
#
_cell.length_a   1.000
_cell.length_b   1.000
_cell.length_c   1.000
_cell.angle_alpha   90.00
_cell.angle_beta   90.00
_cell.angle_gamma   90.00
#
_symmetry.space_group_name_H-M   'P 1'
#
loop_
_entity.id
_entity.type
_entity.pdbx_description
1 polymer ?
#
loop_
_entity_poly.entity_id
_entity_poly.type
_entity_poly.pdbx_seq_one_letter_code
_entity_poly.pdbx_strand_id
1 'polypeptide(L)'
;MSFDYGTAFSRNIGWVTAAEQETLRGKRVAIAGLGGVGGVHLLTLARLGIEHFTVAEFDSFDLVNFNRQVGASMATLGRPKLDVMVEQALAINPEADIRRFPVGLSANNVTDFLQEVDLYIDALDFFALEAREIIFAACAKNGIPATTV
;
A
#
# COMPACT_ATOMS: atom_id res chain seq x y z
N MET A 1 -17.39 12.30 16.87
CA MET A 1 -17.65 12.48 15.43
C MET A 1 -17.35 11.14 14.78
N SER A 2 -18.28 10.55 14.02
CA SER A 2 -18.07 9.28 13.31
C SER A 2 -17.41 9.55 11.95
N PHE A 3 -16.63 8.60 11.45
CA PHE A 3 -16.13 8.64 10.08
C PHE A 3 -17.30 8.51 9.10
N ASP A 4 -17.26 9.27 8.02
CA ASP A 4 -18.20 9.18 6.90
C ASP A 4 -17.41 9.30 5.59
N TYR A 5 -17.39 8.24 4.81
CA TYR A 5 -16.61 8.13 3.58
C TYR A 5 -16.95 9.23 2.57
N GLY A 6 -18.25 9.47 2.33
CA GLY A 6 -18.70 10.47 1.37
C GLY A 6 -18.21 11.87 1.71
N THR A 7 -18.27 12.24 2.98
CA THR A 7 -17.77 13.53 3.47
C THR A 7 -16.24 13.59 3.41
N ALA A 8 -15.56 12.52 3.86
CA ALA A 8 -14.10 12.47 3.93
C ALA A 8 -13.44 12.68 2.56
N PHE A 9 -14.01 12.09 1.51
CA PHE A 9 -13.45 12.13 0.15
C PHE A 9 -14.24 13.01 -0.83
N SER A 10 -15.17 13.83 -0.34
CA SER A 10 -16.01 14.72 -1.16
C SER A 10 -15.20 15.68 -2.05
N ARG A 11 -14.00 16.08 -1.64
CA ARG A 11 -13.13 16.98 -2.41
C ARG A 11 -12.40 16.32 -3.58
N ASN A 12 -12.49 15.00 -3.72
CA ASN A 12 -12.04 14.27 -4.91
C ASN A 12 -13.00 14.48 -6.09
N ILE A 13 -14.28 14.76 -5.80
CA ILE A 13 -15.31 14.98 -6.84
C ILE A 13 -14.98 16.25 -7.63
N GLY A 14 -14.90 16.10 -8.94
CA GLY A 14 -14.41 17.11 -9.87
C GLY A 14 -13.11 16.67 -10.56
N TRP A 15 -12.26 15.91 -9.87
CA TRP A 15 -11.16 15.14 -10.47
C TRP A 15 -11.66 13.78 -10.95
N VAL A 16 -12.52 13.15 -10.15
CA VAL A 16 -13.24 11.93 -10.49
C VAL A 16 -14.74 12.18 -10.31
N THR A 17 -15.58 11.41 -11.00
CA THR A 17 -17.04 11.41 -10.79
C THR A 17 -17.39 10.63 -9.52
N ALA A 18 -18.61 10.80 -9.02
CA ALA A 18 -19.09 10.03 -7.87
C ALA A 18 -19.10 8.50 -8.16
N ALA A 19 -19.41 8.09 -9.39
CA ALA A 19 -19.38 6.68 -9.80
C ALA A 19 -17.95 6.12 -9.85
N GLU A 20 -17.00 6.90 -10.32
CA GLU A 20 -15.58 6.51 -10.31
C GLU A 20 -15.04 6.46 -8.88
N GLN A 21 -15.44 7.37 -8.00
CA GLN A 21 -15.06 7.35 -6.58
C GLN A 21 -15.55 6.06 -5.90
N GLU A 22 -16.78 5.63 -6.18
CA GLU A 22 -17.31 4.36 -5.66
C GLU A 22 -16.58 3.14 -6.26
N THR A 23 -16.20 3.23 -7.54
CA THR A 23 -15.36 2.20 -8.17
C THR A 23 -13.99 2.10 -7.50
N LEU A 24 -13.32 3.24 -7.23
CA LEU A 24 -12.04 3.30 -6.53
C LEU A 24 -12.14 2.73 -5.11
N ARG A 25 -13.23 3.02 -4.41
CA ARG A 25 -13.52 2.49 -3.09
C ARG A 25 -13.41 0.97 -3.03
N GLY A 26 -13.99 0.29 -4.02
CA GLY A 26 -14.01 -1.18 -4.10
C GLY A 26 -12.70 -1.82 -4.61
N LYS A 27 -11.71 -1.06 -5.05
CA LYS A 27 -10.47 -1.59 -5.61
C LYS A 27 -9.47 -1.98 -4.53
N ARG A 28 -8.78 -3.13 -4.75
CA ARG A 28 -7.68 -3.59 -3.90
C ARG A 28 -6.34 -3.31 -4.57
N VAL A 29 -5.48 -2.59 -3.88
CA VAL A 29 -4.11 -2.30 -4.33
C VAL A 29 -3.10 -3.04 -3.47
N ALA A 30 -2.23 -3.81 -4.12
CA ALA A 30 -1.10 -4.46 -3.47
C ALA A 30 0.15 -3.57 -3.57
N ILE A 31 0.88 -3.39 -2.47
CA ILE A 31 2.12 -2.61 -2.42
C ILE A 31 3.19 -3.46 -1.72
N ALA A 32 4.28 -3.76 -2.41
CA ALA A 32 5.44 -4.42 -1.84
C ALA A 32 6.54 -3.40 -1.56
N GLY A 33 6.95 -3.30 -0.30
CA GLY A 33 7.85 -2.28 0.21
C GLY A 33 7.10 -1.02 0.67
N LEU A 34 7.31 -0.60 1.92
CA LEU A 34 6.71 0.61 2.51
C LEU A 34 7.76 1.65 2.91
N GLY A 35 8.85 1.69 2.16
CA GLY A 35 9.91 2.69 2.31
C GLY A 35 9.57 4.05 1.70
N GLY A 36 10.54 4.67 1.02
CA GLY A 36 10.42 6.03 0.47
C GLY A 36 9.31 6.18 -0.57
N VAL A 37 9.11 5.16 -1.39
CA VAL A 37 8.11 5.16 -2.46
C VAL A 37 6.78 4.57 -1.97
N GLY A 38 6.80 3.32 -1.51
CA GLY A 38 5.57 2.59 -1.16
C GLY A 38 4.78 3.20 -0.01
N GLY A 39 5.47 3.77 0.99
CA GLY A 39 4.80 4.47 2.08
C GLY A 39 4.01 5.69 1.59
N VAL A 40 4.58 6.49 0.68
CA VAL A 40 3.88 7.63 0.08
C VAL A 40 2.70 7.17 -0.76
N HIS A 41 2.87 6.11 -1.56
CA HIS A 41 1.77 5.57 -2.37
C HIS A 41 0.61 5.07 -1.51
N LEU A 42 0.88 4.32 -0.43
CA LEU A 42 -0.16 3.86 0.48
C LEU A 42 -1.00 5.02 1.02
N LEU A 43 -0.35 6.06 1.55
CA LEU A 43 -1.06 7.19 2.13
C LEU A 43 -1.79 8.05 1.07
N THR A 44 -1.21 8.19 -0.11
CA THR A 44 -1.83 8.93 -1.23
C THR A 44 -3.08 8.21 -1.73
N LEU A 45 -3.00 6.90 -1.92
CA LEU A 45 -4.14 6.09 -2.37
C LEU A 45 -5.24 6.00 -1.31
N ALA A 46 -4.88 5.92 -0.02
CA ALA A 46 -5.84 6.01 1.06
C ALA A 46 -6.59 7.36 1.04
N ARG A 47 -5.89 8.48 0.74
CA ARG A 47 -6.52 9.82 0.58
C ARG A 47 -7.33 9.95 -0.70
N LEU A 48 -7.03 9.16 -1.73
CA LEU A 48 -7.86 9.06 -2.93
C LEU A 48 -9.17 8.29 -2.67
N GLY A 49 -9.27 7.58 -1.54
CA GLY A 49 -10.44 6.82 -1.14
C GLY A 49 -10.40 5.34 -1.49
N ILE A 50 -9.23 4.80 -1.83
CA ILE A 50 -9.04 3.34 -1.88
C ILE A 50 -9.22 2.79 -0.46
N GLU A 51 -10.08 1.78 -0.31
CA GLU A 51 -10.36 1.14 0.99
C GLU A 51 -9.65 -0.19 1.19
N HIS A 52 -9.22 -0.86 0.12
CA HIS A 52 -8.66 -2.20 0.23
C HIS A 52 -7.19 -2.21 -0.19
N PHE A 53 -6.34 -2.69 0.71
CA PHE A 53 -4.91 -2.82 0.46
C PHE A 53 -4.40 -4.21 0.84
N THR A 54 -3.33 -4.63 0.17
CA THR A 54 -2.46 -5.72 0.59
C THR A 54 -1.04 -5.19 0.62
N VAL A 55 -0.39 -5.19 1.78
CA VAL A 55 0.91 -4.54 1.95
C VAL A 55 1.94 -5.51 2.51
N ALA A 56 3.15 -5.49 1.97
CA ALA A 56 4.26 -6.32 2.41
C ALA A 56 5.46 -5.45 2.79
N GLU A 57 5.98 -5.63 4.01
CA GLU A 57 7.17 -4.96 4.52
C GLU A 57 7.68 -5.71 5.76
N PHE A 58 8.97 -5.91 5.88
CA PHE A 58 9.58 -6.64 7.01
C PHE A 58 10.63 -5.82 7.78
N ASP A 59 10.99 -4.63 7.28
CA ASP A 59 11.96 -3.75 7.93
C ASP A 59 11.36 -2.93 9.07
N SER A 60 12.26 -2.39 9.91
CA SER A 60 11.94 -1.35 10.89
C SER A 60 12.51 0.01 10.45
N PHE A 61 11.95 1.10 10.99
CA PHE A 61 12.49 2.44 10.74
C PHE A 61 13.82 2.66 11.44
N ASP A 62 14.76 3.26 10.70
CA ASP A 62 16.07 3.67 11.17
C ASP A 62 16.30 5.16 10.86
N LEU A 63 17.28 5.77 11.51
CA LEU A 63 17.67 7.19 11.32
C LEU A 63 17.99 7.50 9.85
N VAL A 64 18.63 6.58 9.12
CA VAL A 64 18.95 6.73 7.70
C VAL A 64 17.72 6.86 6.79
N ASN A 65 16.52 6.57 7.30
CA ASN A 65 15.27 6.65 6.54
C ASN A 65 14.63 8.05 6.57
N PHE A 66 15.05 8.92 7.52
CA PHE A 66 14.39 10.19 7.81
C PHE A 66 14.34 11.17 6.63
N ASN A 67 15.30 11.08 5.74
CA ASN A 67 15.38 12.00 4.60
C ASN A 67 14.34 11.74 3.48
N ARG A 68 13.68 10.56 3.47
CA ARG A 68 12.80 10.17 2.36
C ARG A 68 11.60 9.29 2.71
N GLN A 69 11.55 8.68 3.89
CA GLN A 69 10.47 7.77 4.26
C GLN A 69 9.47 8.50 5.15
N VAL A 70 8.26 8.68 4.66
CA VAL A 70 7.20 9.49 5.29
C VAL A 70 6.81 9.02 6.69
N GLY A 71 6.94 7.72 6.97
CA GLY A 71 6.67 7.15 8.30
C GLY A 71 7.81 7.30 9.30
N ALA A 72 9.02 7.70 8.83
CA ALA A 72 10.21 7.77 9.68
C ALA A 72 10.23 9.07 10.51
N SER A 73 10.34 8.93 11.81
CA SER A 73 10.44 10.03 12.79
C SER A 73 11.05 9.53 14.08
N MET A 74 11.40 10.43 14.99
CA MET A 74 11.88 10.04 16.33
C MET A 74 10.84 9.21 17.09
N ALA A 75 9.55 9.44 16.86
CA ALA A 75 8.47 8.68 17.50
C ALA A 75 8.29 7.27 16.93
N THR A 76 8.80 7.00 15.73
CA THR A 76 8.63 5.73 15.04
C THR A 76 9.95 4.95 14.87
N LEU A 77 11.07 5.52 15.32
CA LEU A 77 12.38 4.90 15.27
C LEU A 77 12.38 3.51 15.94
N GLY A 78 12.87 2.50 15.24
CA GLY A 78 12.91 1.10 15.68
C GLY A 78 11.59 0.33 15.56
N ARG A 79 10.46 1.01 15.25
CA ARG A 79 9.18 0.34 15.04
C ARG A 79 9.12 -0.33 13.67
N PRO A 80 8.43 -1.47 13.52
CA PRO A 80 8.18 -2.08 12.20
C PRO A 80 7.52 -1.09 11.25
N LYS A 81 8.07 -0.93 10.05
CA LYS A 81 7.51 -0.01 9.03
C LYS A 81 6.07 -0.38 8.68
N LEU A 82 5.77 -1.67 8.58
CA LEU A 82 4.43 -2.18 8.31
C LEU A 82 3.41 -1.66 9.32
N ASP A 83 3.71 -1.76 10.62
CA ASP A 83 2.81 -1.33 11.69
C ASP A 83 2.54 0.17 11.60
N VAL A 84 3.59 0.97 11.52
CA VAL A 84 3.48 2.43 11.46
C VAL A 84 2.69 2.89 10.22
N MET A 85 2.98 2.33 9.06
CA MET A 85 2.31 2.75 7.82
C MET A 85 0.85 2.33 7.78
N VAL A 86 0.52 1.15 8.33
CA VAL A 86 -0.88 0.72 8.46
C VAL A 86 -1.63 1.60 9.47
N GLU A 87 -1.04 1.92 10.62
CA GLU A 87 -1.64 2.87 11.58
C GLU A 87 -1.94 4.23 10.92
N GLN A 88 -1.02 4.76 10.13
CA GLN A 88 -1.22 6.04 9.42
C GLN A 88 -2.32 5.94 8.35
N ALA A 89 -2.40 4.84 7.61
CA ALA A 89 -3.47 4.62 6.65
C ALA A 89 -4.84 4.51 7.33
N LEU A 90 -4.93 3.77 8.43
CA LEU A 90 -6.16 3.64 9.23
C LEU A 90 -6.54 4.95 9.94
N ALA A 91 -5.59 5.84 10.23
CA ALA A 91 -5.89 7.18 10.73
C ALA A 91 -6.51 8.09 9.66
N ILE A 92 -6.33 7.78 8.37
CA ILE A 92 -7.00 8.47 7.25
C ILE A 92 -8.39 7.86 7.01
N ASN A 93 -8.47 6.54 6.91
CA ASN A 93 -9.71 5.79 6.73
C ASN A 93 -9.76 4.62 7.73
N PRO A 94 -10.48 4.76 8.85
CA PRO A 94 -10.56 3.73 9.89
C PRO A 94 -11.35 2.48 9.43
N GLU A 95 -12.06 2.55 8.30
CA GLU A 95 -12.82 1.44 7.72
C GLU A 95 -12.01 0.65 6.68
N ALA A 96 -10.76 1.07 6.38
CA ALA A 96 -9.94 0.40 5.38
C ALA A 96 -9.60 -1.05 5.78
N ASP A 97 -9.76 -1.97 4.83
CA ASP A 97 -9.33 -3.37 4.94
C ASP A 97 -7.90 -3.53 4.42
N ILE A 98 -6.95 -3.74 5.34
CA ILE A 98 -5.53 -3.82 5.02
C ILE A 98 -4.98 -5.20 5.40
N ARG A 99 -4.71 -6.03 4.40
CA ARG A 99 -4.02 -7.32 4.55
C ARG A 99 -2.52 -7.08 4.72
N ARG A 100 -1.91 -7.69 5.72
CA ARG A 100 -0.54 -7.42 6.16
C ARG A 100 0.35 -8.64 5.94
N PHE A 101 1.47 -8.43 5.26
CA PHE A 101 2.50 -9.43 5.03
C PHE A 101 3.82 -8.96 5.67
N PRO A 102 4.10 -9.36 6.93
CA PRO A 102 5.29 -8.94 7.68
C PRO A 102 6.53 -9.74 7.31
N VAL A 103 6.52 -10.42 6.18
CA VAL A 103 7.61 -11.29 5.69
C VAL A 103 7.93 -10.96 4.24
N GLY A 104 9.13 -11.33 3.80
CA GLY A 104 9.53 -11.19 2.40
C GLY A 104 8.61 -11.98 1.46
N LEU A 105 8.39 -11.44 0.26
CA LEU A 105 7.59 -12.10 -0.76
C LEU A 105 8.42 -13.12 -1.53
N SER A 106 7.81 -14.28 -1.79
CA SER A 106 8.42 -15.44 -2.43
C SER A 106 7.38 -16.25 -3.18
N ALA A 107 7.80 -17.29 -3.89
CA ALA A 107 6.88 -18.21 -4.56
C ALA A 107 5.85 -18.88 -3.61
N ASN A 108 6.16 -18.95 -2.31
CA ASN A 108 5.29 -19.60 -1.33
C ASN A 108 4.11 -18.74 -0.88
N ASN A 109 4.21 -17.40 -0.97
CA ASN A 109 3.17 -16.50 -0.46
C ASN A 109 2.67 -15.46 -1.49
N VAL A 110 3.25 -15.40 -2.68
CA VAL A 110 2.84 -14.43 -3.71
C VAL A 110 1.40 -14.60 -4.15
N THR A 111 0.89 -15.83 -4.18
CA THR A 111 -0.51 -16.11 -4.55
C THR A 111 -1.47 -15.49 -3.53
N ASP A 112 -1.21 -15.68 -2.25
CA ASP A 112 -2.04 -15.10 -1.17
C ASP A 112 -1.91 -13.57 -1.14
N PHE A 113 -0.70 -13.05 -1.38
CA PHE A 113 -0.44 -11.60 -1.47
C PHE A 113 -1.25 -10.95 -2.60
N LEU A 114 -1.38 -11.59 -3.75
CA LEU A 114 -2.09 -11.07 -4.92
C LEU A 114 -3.58 -11.46 -4.97
N GLN A 115 -4.12 -12.11 -3.93
CA GLN A 115 -5.52 -12.50 -3.90
C GLN A 115 -6.46 -11.29 -3.98
N GLU A 116 -7.38 -11.30 -4.96
CA GLU A 116 -8.34 -10.22 -5.21
C GLU A 116 -7.72 -8.84 -5.48
N VAL A 117 -6.47 -8.80 -5.94
CA VAL A 117 -5.76 -7.55 -6.23
C VAL A 117 -6.11 -7.06 -7.63
N ASP A 118 -6.46 -5.77 -7.73
CA ASP A 118 -6.75 -5.06 -8.99
C ASP A 118 -5.51 -4.37 -9.59
N LEU A 119 -4.55 -4.00 -8.76
CA LEU A 119 -3.31 -3.32 -9.16
C LEU A 119 -2.18 -3.67 -8.20
N TYR A 120 -1.01 -4.00 -8.75
CA TYR A 120 0.22 -4.15 -7.98
C TYR A 120 1.15 -2.95 -8.19
N ILE A 121 1.67 -2.40 -7.10
CA ILE A 121 2.70 -1.36 -7.08
C ILE A 121 3.99 -1.95 -6.49
N ASP A 122 5.03 -1.99 -7.31
CA ASP A 122 6.37 -2.41 -6.90
C ASP A 122 7.13 -1.22 -6.31
N ALA A 123 7.40 -1.29 -5.03
CA ALA A 123 8.21 -0.34 -4.28
C ALA A 123 9.32 -1.06 -3.48
N LEU A 124 9.68 -2.28 -3.92
CA LEU A 124 10.78 -3.05 -3.34
C LEU A 124 12.12 -2.34 -3.55
N ASP A 125 13.06 -2.64 -2.65
CA ASP A 125 14.45 -2.21 -2.82
C ASP A 125 15.00 -2.62 -4.19
N PHE A 126 15.86 -1.78 -4.75
CA PHE A 126 16.44 -1.97 -6.09
C PHE A 126 17.06 -3.36 -6.28
N PHE A 127 17.67 -3.91 -5.22
CA PHE A 127 18.35 -5.21 -5.28
C PHE A 127 17.44 -6.42 -5.01
N ALA A 128 16.16 -6.23 -4.71
CA ALA A 128 15.21 -7.33 -4.50
C ALA A 128 14.72 -7.96 -5.83
N LEU A 129 15.66 -8.34 -6.71
CA LEU A 129 15.36 -8.79 -8.08
C LEU A 129 14.54 -10.08 -8.10
N GLU A 130 14.90 -11.07 -7.28
CA GLU A 130 14.20 -12.36 -7.24
C GLU A 130 12.72 -12.20 -6.84
N ALA A 131 12.47 -11.45 -5.77
CA ALA A 131 11.10 -11.18 -5.32
C ALA A 131 10.30 -10.44 -6.41
N ARG A 132 10.93 -9.46 -7.06
CA ARG A 132 10.32 -8.69 -8.15
C ARG A 132 9.94 -9.58 -9.34
N GLU A 133 10.83 -10.44 -9.79
CA GLU A 133 10.57 -11.39 -10.89
C GLU A 133 9.39 -12.31 -10.56
N ILE A 134 9.36 -12.87 -9.36
CA ILE A 134 8.26 -13.74 -8.89
C ILE A 134 6.92 -13.00 -8.91
N ILE A 135 6.88 -11.78 -8.39
CA ILE A 135 5.63 -11.02 -8.29
C ILE A 135 5.14 -10.59 -9.68
N PHE A 136 6.02 -10.03 -10.53
CA PHE A 136 5.64 -9.62 -11.89
C PHE A 136 5.20 -10.81 -12.75
N ALA A 137 5.85 -11.97 -12.63
CA ALA A 137 5.41 -13.19 -13.31
C ALA A 137 4.02 -13.64 -12.83
N ALA A 138 3.76 -13.58 -11.53
CA ALA A 138 2.45 -13.90 -10.96
C ALA A 138 1.38 -12.89 -11.41
N CYS A 139 1.69 -11.60 -11.44
CA CYS A 139 0.78 -10.57 -11.97
C CYS A 139 0.44 -10.82 -13.45
N ALA A 140 1.45 -11.08 -14.28
CA ALA A 140 1.24 -11.38 -15.70
C ALA A 140 0.36 -12.62 -15.91
N LYS A 141 0.61 -13.68 -15.13
CA LYS A 141 -0.18 -14.94 -15.19
C LYS A 141 -1.65 -14.71 -14.82
N ASN A 142 -1.92 -13.82 -13.87
CA ASN A 142 -3.28 -13.57 -13.35
C ASN A 142 -3.95 -12.34 -14.00
N GLY A 143 -3.32 -11.68 -14.97
CA GLY A 143 -3.87 -10.48 -15.62
C GLY A 143 -3.98 -9.27 -14.70
N ILE A 144 -3.14 -9.19 -13.66
CA ILE A 144 -3.10 -8.06 -12.73
C ILE A 144 -2.18 -6.99 -13.29
N PRO A 145 -2.67 -5.76 -13.53
CA PRO A 145 -1.80 -4.64 -13.88
C PRO A 145 -0.73 -4.42 -12.80
N ALA A 146 0.50 -4.19 -13.24
CA ALA A 146 1.63 -3.98 -12.35
C ALA A 146 2.45 -2.77 -12.81
N THR A 147 2.89 -1.97 -11.85
CA THR A 147 3.78 -0.82 -12.09
C THR A 147 4.94 -0.82 -11.13
N THR A 148 6.09 -0.31 -11.59
CA THR A 148 7.26 -0.03 -10.74
C THR A 148 7.58 1.46 -10.80
N VAL A 149 8.26 1.98 -9.78
CA VAL A 149 8.60 3.41 -9.63
C VAL A 149 10.07 3.56 -9.28
#